data_3b9c87047a45225e3c86dfce3dbae80f
#
_entry.id   3b9c87047a45225e3c86dfce3dbae80f
#
_cell.length_a   1.000
_cell.length_b   1.000
_cell.length_c   1.000
_cell.angle_alpha   90.00
_cell.angle_beta   90.00
_cell.angle_gamma   90.00
#
_symmetry.space_group_name_H-M   'P 1'
#
loop_
_entity.id
_entity.type
_entity.pdbx_description
1 polymer ?
#
loop_
_entity_poly.entity_id
_entity_poly.type
_entity_poly.pdbx_seq_one_letter_code
_entity_poly.pdbx_strand_id
1 'polypeptide(L)'
;MFDGRYSYLETGSLISIKKNVKDILIPSEEMRIQIYPMDYEEFCDATGSNYELLHEIYNCGTAIGQATNRKLIRDLRIYMAVGGMPQAVESYVDGKNFSEIDMVKRQIVSLYEEDFKKIDDLGREENLLLKPFYFIPFLT
;
A
#
# COMPACT_ATOMS: atom_id res chain seq x y z
N MET A 1 -36.74 -8.16 4.19
CA MET A 1 -36.68 -8.36 2.74
C MET A 1 -36.16 -7.05 2.16
N PHE A 2 -34.89 -7.00 1.80
CA PHE A 2 -34.29 -5.80 1.20
C PHE A 2 -34.72 -5.71 -0.26
N ASP A 3 -35.26 -4.55 -0.65
CA ASP A 3 -35.93 -4.30 -1.94
C ASP A 3 -34.92 -4.13 -3.10
N GLY A 4 -33.80 -4.84 -3.12
CA GLY A 4 -32.87 -5.01 -4.25
C GLY A 4 -32.46 -3.76 -5.07
N ARG A 5 -32.84 -2.56 -4.61
CA ARG A 5 -32.63 -1.30 -5.34
C ARG A 5 -31.37 -0.53 -4.97
N TYR A 6 -30.65 -0.98 -3.95
CA TYR A 6 -29.48 -0.25 -3.45
C TYR A 6 -28.30 -1.19 -3.29
N SER A 7 -27.15 -0.75 -3.78
CA SER A 7 -25.84 -1.37 -3.50
C SER A 7 -25.16 -0.57 -2.40
N TYR A 8 -24.66 -1.24 -1.39
CA TYR A 8 -23.93 -0.63 -0.29
C TYR A 8 -22.45 -0.93 -0.46
N LEU A 9 -21.61 0.08 -0.31
CA LEU A 9 -20.16 -0.05 -0.25
C LEU A 9 -19.70 0.38 1.14
N GLU A 10 -19.08 -0.55 1.86
CA GLU A 10 -18.47 -0.28 3.16
C GLU A 10 -16.97 -0.43 3.04
N THR A 11 -16.20 0.50 3.60
CA THR A 11 -14.74 0.46 3.62
C THR A 11 -14.24 0.54 5.04
N GLY A 12 -13.21 -0.23 5.36
CA GLY A 12 -12.61 -0.22 6.70
C GLY A 12 -11.28 -0.95 6.74
N SER A 13 -10.47 -0.66 7.75
CA SER A 13 -9.25 -1.43 8.01
C SER A 13 -9.64 -2.79 8.63
N LEU A 14 -9.07 -3.85 8.08
CA LEU A 14 -9.40 -5.25 8.43
C LEU A 14 -9.17 -5.62 9.91
N ILE A 15 -8.41 -4.82 10.63
CA ILE A 15 -8.00 -5.12 12.00
C ILE A 15 -9.17 -5.06 12.99
N SER A 16 -10.09 -4.11 12.81
CA SER A 16 -11.26 -3.98 13.65
C SER A 16 -12.37 -4.98 13.30
N ILE A 17 -12.46 -5.39 12.04
CA ILE A 17 -13.56 -6.20 11.52
C ILE A 17 -13.48 -7.65 12.00
N LYS A 18 -12.30 -8.28 12.03
CA LYS A 18 -12.16 -9.69 12.45
C LYS A 18 -12.55 -9.98 13.89
N LYS A 19 -12.44 -9.01 14.79
CA LYS A 19 -12.79 -9.17 16.20
C LYS A 19 -14.29 -8.98 16.46
N ASN A 20 -14.93 -8.08 15.71
CA ASN A 20 -16.32 -7.71 15.92
C ASN A 20 -17.32 -8.55 15.11
N VAL A 21 -16.82 -9.35 14.15
CA VAL A 21 -17.66 -10.05 13.16
C VAL A 21 -17.71 -11.56 13.40
N LYS A 22 -17.13 -12.08 14.51
CA LYS A 22 -17.19 -13.54 14.78
C LYS A 22 -18.60 -14.10 14.90
N ASP A 23 -19.57 -13.26 15.24
CA ASP A 23 -20.95 -13.68 15.50
C ASP A 23 -21.98 -13.02 14.57
N ILE A 24 -21.54 -12.26 13.56
CA ILE A 24 -22.46 -11.67 12.58
C ILE A 24 -22.58 -12.62 11.39
N LEU A 25 -23.80 -13.15 11.19
CA LEU A 25 -24.15 -13.88 9.97
C LEU A 25 -24.04 -12.90 8.79
N ILE A 26 -22.99 -13.08 8.00
CA ILE A 26 -22.78 -12.29 6.79
C ILE A 26 -23.80 -12.76 5.76
N PRO A 27 -24.63 -11.88 5.20
CA PRO A 27 -25.54 -12.25 4.12
C PRO A 27 -24.78 -12.86 2.96
N SER A 28 -25.34 -13.87 2.32
CA SER A 28 -24.73 -14.57 1.19
C SER A 28 -24.47 -13.70 -0.06
N GLU A 29 -24.90 -12.45 -0.03
CA GLU A 29 -24.78 -11.47 -1.11
C GLU A 29 -23.63 -10.48 -0.90
N GLU A 30 -22.81 -10.64 0.16
CA GLU A 30 -21.67 -9.77 0.42
C GLU A 30 -20.44 -10.23 -0.40
N MET A 31 -19.85 -9.30 -1.15
CA MET A 31 -18.58 -9.49 -1.82
C MET A 31 -17.48 -8.70 -1.10
N ARG A 32 -16.46 -9.39 -0.61
CA ARG A 32 -15.30 -8.77 0.04
C ARG A 32 -14.19 -8.53 -0.97
N ILE A 33 -13.74 -7.29 -1.05
CA ILE A 33 -12.60 -6.90 -1.88
C ILE A 33 -11.49 -6.44 -0.95
N GLN A 34 -10.33 -7.05 -1.06
CA GLN A 34 -9.14 -6.61 -0.33
C GLN A 34 -8.34 -5.66 -1.20
N ILE A 35 -8.09 -4.45 -0.69
CA ILE A 35 -7.28 -3.44 -1.36
C ILE A 35 -5.89 -3.45 -0.74
N TYR A 36 -4.87 -3.54 -1.58
CA TYR A 36 -3.47 -3.50 -1.20
C TYR A 36 -2.86 -2.14 -1.54
N PRO A 37 -1.71 -1.78 -0.96
CA PRO A 37 -0.90 -0.69 -1.49
C PRO A 37 -0.60 -0.89 -2.97
N MET A 38 -0.41 0.19 -3.71
CA MET A 38 -0.09 0.16 -5.13
C MET A 38 1.18 -0.66 -5.38
N ASP A 39 1.11 -1.54 -6.35
CA ASP A 39 2.27 -2.26 -6.84
C ASP A 39 3.14 -1.39 -7.78
N TYR A 40 4.19 -1.97 -8.35
CA TYR A 40 5.10 -1.22 -9.21
C TYR A 40 4.46 -0.83 -10.55
N GLU A 41 3.57 -1.65 -11.09
CA GLU A 41 2.83 -1.35 -12.31
C GLU A 41 1.89 -0.17 -12.10
N GLU A 42 1.06 -0.22 -11.06
CA GLU A 42 0.15 0.86 -10.68
C GLU A 42 0.91 2.16 -10.36
N PHE A 43 2.09 2.06 -9.73
CA PHE A 43 2.96 3.21 -9.51
C PHE A 43 3.48 3.79 -10.82
N CYS A 44 3.89 2.97 -11.78
CA CYS A 44 4.32 3.42 -13.10
C CYS A 44 3.19 4.13 -13.84
N ASP A 45 1.97 3.61 -13.78
CA ASP A 45 0.80 4.22 -14.39
C ASP A 45 0.51 5.60 -13.75
N ALA A 46 0.53 5.67 -12.43
CA ALA A 46 0.30 6.93 -11.72
C ALA A 46 1.37 8.00 -12.00
N THR A 47 2.61 7.60 -12.24
CA THR A 47 3.75 8.51 -12.49
C THR A 47 4.04 8.76 -13.96
N GLY A 48 3.32 8.10 -14.88
CA GLY A 48 3.58 8.15 -16.32
C GLY A 48 4.89 7.46 -16.74
N SER A 49 5.37 6.52 -15.94
CA SER A 49 6.54 5.69 -16.25
C SER A 49 6.14 4.56 -17.20
N ASN A 50 7.08 4.12 -18.05
CA ASN A 50 6.78 3.06 -19.02
C ASN A 50 7.00 1.68 -18.43
N TYR A 51 5.93 1.06 -17.90
CA TYR A 51 5.95 -0.32 -17.41
C TYR A 51 5.89 -1.36 -18.55
N GLU A 52 5.23 -1.07 -19.66
CA GLU A 52 5.10 -1.98 -20.81
C GLU A 52 6.47 -2.44 -21.34
N LEU A 53 7.44 -1.54 -21.31
CA LEU A 53 8.81 -1.86 -21.71
C LEU A 53 9.42 -3.01 -20.88
N LEU A 54 9.11 -3.07 -19.58
CA LEU A 54 9.56 -4.17 -18.71
C LEU A 54 8.92 -5.50 -19.11
N HIS A 55 7.64 -5.46 -19.42
CA HIS A 55 6.90 -6.63 -19.90
C HIS A 55 7.45 -7.17 -21.21
N GLU A 56 7.74 -6.28 -22.15
CA GLU A 56 8.35 -6.65 -23.44
C GLU A 56 9.74 -7.28 -23.24
N ILE A 57 10.59 -6.66 -22.41
CA ILE A 57 11.92 -7.15 -22.10
C ILE A 57 11.86 -8.55 -21.47
N TYR A 58 10.97 -8.73 -20.52
CA TYR A 58 10.78 -10.02 -19.84
C TYR A 58 10.33 -11.12 -20.79
N ASN A 59 9.34 -10.81 -21.63
CA ASN A 59 8.77 -11.77 -22.58
C ASN A 59 9.72 -12.12 -23.72
N CYS A 60 10.47 -11.15 -24.22
CA CYS A 60 11.39 -11.34 -25.35
C CYS A 60 12.77 -11.85 -24.93
N GLY A 61 13.13 -11.76 -23.64
CA GLY A 61 14.48 -12.12 -23.16
C GLY A 61 15.61 -11.32 -23.79
N THR A 62 15.31 -10.14 -24.31
CA THR A 62 16.24 -9.32 -25.09
C THR A 62 17.15 -8.51 -24.15
N ALA A 63 18.43 -8.48 -24.42
CA ALA A 63 19.35 -7.63 -23.68
C ALA A 63 19.07 -6.14 -23.97
N ILE A 64 18.90 -5.37 -22.90
CA ILE A 64 18.69 -3.93 -22.97
C ILE A 64 19.99 -3.16 -22.88
N GLY A 65 20.04 -2.01 -23.60
CA GLY A 65 21.17 -1.11 -23.51
C GLY A 65 21.36 -0.52 -22.10
N GLN A 66 22.60 -0.18 -21.76
CA GLN A 66 22.94 0.33 -20.41
C GLN A 66 22.11 1.57 -20.00
N ALA A 67 21.77 2.46 -20.94
CA ALA A 67 21.00 3.65 -20.65
C ALA A 67 19.58 3.30 -20.20
N THR A 68 18.91 2.39 -20.89
CA THR A 68 17.58 1.89 -20.54
C THR A 68 17.60 1.16 -19.19
N ASN A 69 18.58 0.30 -18.98
CA ASN A 69 18.74 -0.41 -17.71
C ASN A 69 18.89 0.57 -16.53
N ARG A 70 19.75 1.60 -16.66
CA ARG A 70 19.92 2.63 -15.61
C ARG A 70 18.61 3.37 -15.32
N LYS A 71 17.81 3.68 -16.36
CA LYS A 71 16.52 4.34 -16.18
C LYS A 71 15.56 3.45 -15.37
N LEU A 72 15.40 2.19 -15.77
CA LEU A 72 14.50 1.24 -15.10
C LEU A 72 14.91 1.02 -13.63
N ILE A 73 16.21 0.84 -13.36
CA ILE A 73 16.70 0.71 -11.99
C ILE A 73 16.45 1.98 -11.17
N ARG A 74 16.61 3.15 -11.76
CA ARG A 74 16.31 4.42 -11.10
C ARG A 74 14.83 4.51 -10.75
N ASP A 75 13.96 4.21 -11.68
CA ASP A 75 12.52 4.30 -11.49
C ASP A 75 12.04 3.29 -10.43
N LEU A 76 12.58 2.08 -10.42
CA LEU A 76 12.35 1.11 -9.34
C LEU A 76 12.83 1.61 -7.97
N ARG A 77 14.01 2.25 -7.91
CA ARG A 77 14.51 2.84 -6.66
C ARG A 77 13.61 3.97 -6.15
N ILE A 78 13.04 4.76 -7.04
CA ILE A 78 12.06 5.80 -6.69
C ILE A 78 10.83 5.14 -6.08
N TYR A 79 10.28 4.08 -6.70
CA TYR A 79 9.18 3.32 -6.12
C TYR A 79 9.51 2.78 -4.74
N MET A 80 10.68 2.18 -4.56
CA MET A 80 11.12 1.69 -3.24
C MET A 80 11.24 2.81 -2.19
N ALA A 81 11.60 4.02 -2.61
CA ALA A 81 11.71 5.18 -1.72
C ALA A 81 10.35 5.79 -1.38
N VAL A 82 9.45 5.92 -2.35
CA VAL A 82 8.10 6.48 -2.18
C VAL A 82 7.18 5.47 -1.51
N GLY A 83 7.20 4.22 -1.98
CA GLY A 83 6.29 3.16 -1.55
C GLY A 83 4.98 3.17 -2.34
N GLY A 84 4.12 2.19 -2.04
CA GLY A 84 2.83 2.00 -2.72
C GLY A 84 1.63 2.65 -2.02
N MET A 85 1.82 3.45 -0.97
CA MET A 85 0.69 4.13 -0.32
C MET A 85 0.19 5.29 -1.18
N PRO A 86 -1.10 5.33 -1.57
CA PRO A 86 -1.63 6.32 -2.50
C PRO A 86 -1.29 7.77 -2.16
N GLN A 87 -1.37 8.15 -0.89
CA GLN A 87 -1.03 9.51 -0.43
C GLN A 87 0.46 9.86 -0.62
N ALA A 88 1.36 8.86 -0.48
CA ALA A 88 2.78 9.06 -0.74
C ALA A 88 3.07 9.17 -2.24
N VAL A 89 2.38 8.37 -3.06
CA VAL A 89 2.47 8.42 -4.52
C VAL A 89 1.93 9.75 -5.04
N GLU A 90 0.77 10.20 -4.57
CA GLU A 90 0.19 11.51 -4.90
C GLU A 90 1.18 12.64 -4.56
N SER A 91 1.77 12.61 -3.36
CA SER A 91 2.77 13.60 -2.96
C SER A 91 3.99 13.61 -3.89
N TYR A 92 4.40 12.46 -4.41
CA TYR A 92 5.49 12.37 -5.39
C TYR A 92 5.07 12.93 -6.76
N VAL A 93 3.87 12.61 -7.24
CA VAL A 93 3.31 13.12 -8.49
C VAL A 93 3.13 14.64 -8.45
N ASP A 94 2.73 15.19 -7.30
CA ASP A 94 2.63 16.64 -7.05
C ASP A 94 3.99 17.35 -7.02
N GLY A 95 5.09 16.62 -7.14
CA GLY A 95 6.44 17.16 -7.19
C GLY A 95 7.03 17.55 -5.83
N LYS A 96 6.49 17.03 -4.72
CA LYS A 96 7.07 17.22 -3.39
C LYS A 96 8.43 16.54 -3.29
N ASN A 97 9.28 17.10 -2.45
CA ASN A 97 10.60 16.52 -2.21
C ASN A 97 10.51 15.26 -1.32
N PHE A 98 11.56 14.43 -1.32
CA PHE A 98 11.55 13.17 -0.57
C PHE A 98 11.39 13.34 0.95
N SER A 99 11.79 14.48 1.52
CA SER A 99 11.57 14.75 2.95
C SER A 99 10.10 14.98 3.27
N GLU A 100 9.37 15.65 2.38
CA GLU A 100 7.92 15.85 2.52
C GLU A 100 7.16 14.51 2.33
N ILE A 101 7.57 13.70 1.37
CA ILE A 101 7.01 12.37 1.15
C ILE A 101 7.26 11.48 2.39
N ASP A 102 8.45 11.56 2.99
CA ASP A 102 8.77 10.81 4.21
C ASP A 102 7.90 11.26 5.39
N MET A 103 7.59 12.55 5.51
CA MET A 103 6.62 13.01 6.51
C MET A 103 5.24 12.40 6.32
N VAL A 104 4.75 12.33 5.08
CA VAL A 104 3.46 11.69 4.78
C VAL A 104 3.48 10.21 5.18
N LYS A 105 4.55 9.49 4.86
CA LYS A 105 4.70 8.08 5.27
C LYS A 105 4.71 7.90 6.78
N ARG A 106 5.41 8.77 7.51
CA ARG A 106 5.44 8.75 8.99
C ARG A 106 4.05 9.02 9.58
N GLN A 107 3.28 9.93 9.00
CA GLN A 107 1.90 10.18 9.42
C GLN A 107 1.03 8.92 9.22
N ILE A 108 1.15 8.24 8.09
CA ILE A 108 0.43 6.98 7.83
C ILE A 108 0.80 5.92 8.87
N VAL A 109 2.10 5.75 9.16
CA VAL A 109 2.56 4.79 10.18
C VAL A 109 2.02 5.14 11.56
N SER A 110 2.05 6.42 11.94
CA SER A 110 1.50 6.88 13.22
C SER A 110 0.01 6.59 13.37
N LEU A 111 -0.77 6.77 12.31
CA LEU A 111 -2.20 6.40 12.32
C LEU A 111 -2.42 4.91 12.54
N TYR A 112 -1.62 4.05 11.92
CA TYR A 112 -1.69 2.61 12.16
C TYR A 112 -1.28 2.25 13.59
N GLU A 113 -0.25 2.90 14.13
CA GLU A 113 0.17 2.68 15.53
C GLU A 113 -0.93 3.07 16.53
N GLU A 114 -1.64 4.16 16.26
CA GLU A 114 -2.79 4.59 17.08
C GLU A 114 -3.95 3.59 16.99
N ASP A 115 -4.23 3.07 15.83
CA ASP A 115 -5.27 2.05 15.64
C ASP A 115 -4.92 0.74 16.34
N PHE A 116 -3.65 0.33 16.33
CA PHE A 116 -3.18 -0.83 17.09
C PHE A 116 -3.35 -0.62 18.60
N LYS A 117 -3.02 0.56 19.13
CA LYS A 117 -3.21 0.87 20.56
C LYS A 117 -4.67 0.77 20.99
N LYS A 118 -5.60 1.25 20.17
CA LYS A 118 -7.05 1.11 20.45
C LYS A 118 -7.50 -0.34 20.56
N ILE A 119 -6.83 -1.25 19.85
CA ILE A 119 -7.13 -2.69 19.91
C ILE A 119 -6.59 -3.31 21.19
N ASP A 120 -5.42 -2.88 21.69
CA ASP A 120 -4.81 -3.36 22.92
C ASP A 120 -5.59 -2.90 24.15
N ASP A 121 -6.08 -1.66 24.16
CA ASP A 121 -6.91 -1.11 25.26
C ASP A 121 -8.25 -1.86 25.44
N LEU A 122 -8.70 -2.61 24.43
CA LEU A 122 -9.89 -3.46 24.49
C LEU A 122 -9.62 -4.85 25.13
N GLY A 123 -8.49 -5.04 25.78
CA GLY A 123 -8.23 -6.13 26.73
C GLY A 123 -7.51 -7.35 26.16
N ARG A 124 -6.25 -7.21 25.83
CA ARG A 124 -5.27 -8.32 25.82
C ARG A 124 -3.88 -7.84 26.20
N GLU A 125 -3.43 -8.33 27.35
CA GLU A 125 -2.04 -8.42 27.73
C GLU A 125 -1.28 -9.44 26.85
N GLU A 126 -1.09 -9.16 25.59
CA GLU A 126 -0.11 -9.90 24.78
C GLU A 126 0.62 -8.93 23.84
N ASN A 127 1.71 -8.40 24.38
CA ASN A 127 2.78 -7.67 23.70
C ASN A 127 3.49 -8.48 22.59
N LEU A 128 2.79 -9.02 21.62
CA LEU A 128 3.40 -9.95 20.64
C LEU A 128 3.48 -9.42 19.21
N LEU A 129 3.01 -8.19 18.93
CA LEU A 129 3.01 -7.66 17.55
C LEU A 129 3.77 -6.35 17.35
N LEU A 130 4.28 -5.73 18.38
CA LEU A 130 5.18 -4.58 18.26
C LEU A 130 6.66 -5.03 18.29
N LYS A 131 7.03 -6.00 17.44
CA LYS A 131 8.42 -6.00 17.01
C LYS A 131 8.57 -4.80 16.08
N PRO A 132 9.43 -3.85 16.43
CA PRO A 132 9.65 -2.70 15.57
C PRO A 132 10.03 -3.21 14.19
N PHE A 133 9.29 -2.79 13.18
CA PHE A 133 9.78 -2.86 11.81
C PHE A 133 11.09 -2.08 11.81
N TYR A 134 12.21 -2.79 11.92
CA TYR A 134 13.51 -2.18 11.79
C TYR A 134 13.58 -1.58 10.39
N PHE A 135 13.50 -0.28 10.36
CA PHE A 135 13.87 0.52 9.23
C PHE A 135 15.29 0.09 8.85
N ILE A 136 15.44 -0.55 7.72
CA ILE A 136 16.77 -0.73 7.13
C ILE A 136 17.19 0.66 6.70
N PRO A 137 18.18 1.29 7.34
CA PRO A 137 18.68 2.57 6.85
C PRO A 137 19.30 2.30 5.50
N PHE A 138 18.84 3.00 4.48
CA PHE A 138 19.51 3.05 3.20
C PHE A 138 20.91 3.57 3.45
N LEU A 139 21.91 2.72 3.28
CA LEU A 139 23.32 3.09 3.20
C LEU A 139 23.49 4.07 2.05
N THR A 140 23.96 5.25 2.40
CA THR A 140 24.43 6.32 1.51
C THR A 140 25.53 5.82 0.58
#